data_e50eb6847377a74fd20dc818a64c2000
#
_entry.id   e50eb6847377a74fd20dc818a64c2000
#
_cell.length_a   1.000
_cell.length_b   1.000
_cell.length_c   1.000
_cell.angle_alpha   90.00
_cell.angle_beta   90.00
_cell.angle_gamma   90.00
#
_symmetry.space_group_name_H-M   'P 1'
#
loop_
_entity.id
_entity.type
_entity.pdbx_description
1 polymer ?
#
loop_
_entity_poly.entity_id
_entity_poly.type
_entity_poly.pdbx_seq_one_letter_code
_entity_poly.pdbx_strand_id
1 'polypeptide(L)'
;MTTLLRMQAVAVTRSARVVLNGATLALHAGERLAVHGGIGAGKSTLLLTALGLLEYQSGSIELLGHACRTEDDFAPLRGKVGLLFQDPDDQLIGPTVLEDVEFGPLNLGWDAHRAHHAADDALDQVGLPHLAQRPVHELSGGEKRLVALAGLLVMQPTVLLLDEPTVSLDIETTDRIFQILLASKLSMLIATHDPLCLDRLATRSVRLEHGIITD
;
A
#
# COMPACT_ATOMS: atom_id res chain seq x y z
N MET A 1 9.08 -1.46 21.12
CA MET A 1 8.98 -1.56 19.64
C MET A 1 8.61 -0.20 19.09
N THR A 2 9.22 0.23 18.00
CA THR A 2 8.90 1.52 17.36
C THR A 2 7.55 1.43 16.65
N THR A 3 6.63 2.35 16.95
CA THR A 3 5.35 2.45 16.25
C THR A 3 5.53 3.24 14.96
N LEU A 4 5.07 2.70 13.83
CA LEU A 4 5.16 3.35 12.51
C LEU A 4 3.84 4.00 12.10
N LEU A 5 2.72 3.40 12.47
CA LEU A 5 1.39 3.96 12.30
C LEU A 5 0.58 3.70 13.57
N ARG A 6 -0.12 4.71 14.04
CA ARG A 6 -1.10 4.61 15.13
C ARG A 6 -2.36 5.35 14.74
N MET A 7 -3.48 4.69 14.81
CA MET A 7 -4.81 5.26 14.69
C MET A 7 -5.53 5.06 16.02
N GLN A 8 -6.15 6.11 16.57
CA GLN A 8 -6.88 6.06 17.85
C GLN A 8 -8.26 6.65 17.68
N ALA A 9 -9.28 5.85 17.90
CA ALA A 9 -10.70 6.21 17.86
C ALA A 9 -11.08 6.99 16.57
N VAL A 10 -10.51 6.58 15.42
CA VAL A 10 -10.71 7.28 14.14
C VAL A 10 -12.10 6.98 13.60
N ALA A 11 -12.85 8.04 13.29
CA ALA A 11 -14.17 7.93 12.67
C ALA A 11 -14.19 8.59 11.28
N VAL A 12 -14.80 7.86 10.32
CA VAL A 12 -14.95 8.31 8.93
C VAL A 12 -16.37 8.07 8.46
N THR A 13 -16.98 9.12 7.92
CA THR A 13 -18.32 9.09 7.30
C THR A 13 -18.19 9.40 5.81
N ARG A 14 -18.80 8.58 4.95
CA ARG A 14 -18.88 8.77 3.50
C ARG A 14 -20.34 8.65 3.04
N SER A 15 -20.79 9.61 2.25
CA SER A 15 -22.17 9.61 1.71
C SER A 15 -23.23 9.35 2.80
N ALA A 16 -23.13 10.04 3.93
CA ALA A 16 -23.98 9.92 5.11
C ALA A 16 -23.94 8.54 5.82
N ARG A 17 -23.01 7.65 5.46
CA ARG A 17 -22.82 6.36 6.11
C ARG A 17 -21.53 6.38 6.93
N VAL A 18 -21.59 5.98 8.19
CA VAL A 18 -20.41 5.74 9.02
C VAL A 18 -19.69 4.50 8.49
N VAL A 19 -18.43 4.68 8.06
CA VAL A 19 -17.57 3.62 7.52
C VAL A 19 -16.56 3.16 8.55
N LEU A 20 -15.92 4.09 9.27
CA LEU A 20 -15.09 3.80 10.45
C LEU A 20 -15.76 4.42 11.66
N ASN A 21 -15.87 3.66 12.75
CA ASN A 21 -16.57 4.05 13.97
C ASN A 21 -15.67 3.86 15.19
N GLY A 22 -14.68 4.75 15.33
CA GLY A 22 -13.71 4.67 16.42
C GLY A 22 -12.61 3.62 16.17
N ALA A 23 -12.22 3.43 14.90
CA ALA A 23 -11.17 2.47 14.53
C ALA A 23 -9.86 2.77 15.26
N THR A 24 -9.31 1.76 15.93
CA THR A 24 -8.07 1.85 16.70
C THR A 24 -7.14 0.71 16.33
N LEU A 25 -5.91 1.03 15.89
CA LEU A 25 -4.86 0.07 15.61
C LEU A 25 -3.47 0.70 15.75
N ALA A 26 -2.45 -0.15 15.89
CA ALA A 26 -1.07 0.26 15.77
C ALA A 26 -0.29 -0.76 14.94
N LEU A 27 0.57 -0.25 14.04
CA LEU A 27 1.55 -1.03 13.28
C LEU A 27 2.94 -0.72 13.82
N HIS A 28 3.70 -1.76 14.11
CA HIS A 28 5.05 -1.65 14.64
C HIS A 28 6.12 -1.99 13.59
N ALA A 29 7.34 -1.52 13.82
CA ALA A 29 8.48 -1.82 12.96
C ALA A 29 8.71 -3.35 12.86
N GLY A 30 8.86 -3.85 11.64
CA GLY A 30 9.01 -5.28 11.32
C GLY A 30 7.72 -6.09 11.36
N GLU A 31 6.58 -5.47 11.67
CA GLU A 31 5.28 -6.11 11.73
C GLU A 31 4.59 -6.12 10.36
N ARG A 32 3.89 -7.19 10.05
CA ARG A 32 2.94 -7.29 8.95
C ARG A 32 1.55 -7.52 9.53
N LEU A 33 0.83 -6.41 9.74
CA LEU A 33 -0.51 -6.40 10.32
C LEU A 33 -1.55 -6.55 9.20
N ALA A 34 -2.35 -7.60 9.26
CA ALA A 34 -3.49 -7.75 8.37
C ALA A 34 -4.78 -7.23 9.04
N VAL A 35 -5.52 -6.43 8.29
CA VAL A 35 -6.89 -6.03 8.62
C VAL A 35 -7.83 -6.80 7.70
N HIS A 36 -8.55 -7.77 8.26
CA HIS A 36 -9.48 -8.57 7.49
C HIS A 36 -10.93 -8.21 7.81
N GLY A 37 -11.83 -8.53 6.89
CA GLY A 37 -13.26 -8.24 7.03
C GLY A 37 -13.99 -8.40 5.71
N GLY A 38 -15.30 -8.43 5.75
CA GLY A 38 -16.15 -8.60 4.57
C GLY A 38 -15.95 -7.50 3.52
N ILE A 39 -16.49 -7.75 2.32
CA ILE A 39 -16.56 -6.74 1.26
C ILE A 39 -17.37 -5.54 1.77
N GLY A 40 -16.85 -4.33 1.57
CA GLY A 40 -17.50 -3.10 2.04
C GLY A 40 -17.34 -2.83 3.56
N ALA A 41 -16.51 -3.60 4.29
CA ALA A 41 -16.26 -3.36 5.72
C ALA A 41 -15.52 -2.05 6.04
N GLY A 42 -14.91 -1.41 5.02
CA GLY A 42 -14.17 -0.14 5.20
C GLY A 42 -12.64 -0.30 5.17
N LYS A 43 -12.12 -1.44 4.73
CA LYS A 43 -10.67 -1.72 4.70
C LYS A 43 -9.89 -0.71 3.85
N SER A 44 -10.31 -0.47 2.62
CA SER A 44 -9.69 0.56 1.74
C SER A 44 -9.82 1.96 2.34
N THR A 45 -10.98 2.27 2.94
CA THR A 45 -11.18 3.53 3.65
C THR A 45 -10.17 3.70 4.79
N LEU A 46 -9.90 2.63 5.54
CA LEU A 46 -8.90 2.63 6.62
C LEU A 46 -7.50 2.97 6.08
N LEU A 47 -7.06 2.31 4.99
CA LEU A 47 -5.74 2.56 4.38
C LEU A 47 -5.63 3.99 3.84
N LEU A 48 -6.64 4.45 3.09
CA LEU A 48 -6.66 5.81 2.54
C LEU A 48 -6.65 6.87 3.64
N THR A 49 -7.39 6.64 4.73
CA THR A 49 -7.41 7.54 5.89
C THR A 49 -6.08 7.54 6.63
N ALA A 50 -5.44 6.38 6.78
CA ALA A 50 -4.12 6.25 7.42
C ALA A 50 -3.03 7.07 6.69
N LEU A 51 -3.20 7.32 5.38
CA LEU A 51 -2.28 8.09 4.54
C LEU A 51 -2.78 9.54 4.28
N GLY A 52 -3.90 9.95 4.88
CA GLY A 52 -4.48 11.28 4.72
C GLY A 52 -5.07 11.54 3.33
N LEU A 53 -5.33 10.49 2.54
CA LEU A 53 -6.04 10.58 1.26
C LEU A 53 -7.56 10.67 1.45
N LEU A 54 -8.04 10.36 2.65
CA LEU A 54 -9.41 10.58 3.10
C LEU A 54 -9.39 11.28 4.47
N GLU A 55 -10.19 12.33 4.59
CA GLU A 55 -10.38 13.04 5.85
C GLU A 55 -11.12 12.18 6.88
N TYR A 56 -10.78 12.37 8.14
CA TYR A 56 -11.47 11.75 9.27
C TYR A 56 -12.10 12.81 10.17
N GLN A 57 -13.25 12.51 10.79
CA GLN A 57 -14.02 13.46 11.58
C GLN A 57 -13.52 13.56 13.02
N SER A 58 -13.12 12.42 13.62
CA SER A 58 -12.65 12.37 15.01
C SER A 58 -11.55 11.34 15.19
N GLY A 59 -10.88 11.37 16.33
CA GLY A 59 -9.74 10.52 16.65
C GLY A 59 -8.42 11.19 16.33
N SER A 60 -7.35 10.39 16.27
CA SER A 60 -6.01 10.86 15.92
C SER A 60 -5.24 9.83 15.09
N ILE A 61 -4.34 10.32 14.25
CA ILE A 61 -3.41 9.52 13.47
C ILE A 61 -2.00 10.01 13.74
N GLU A 62 -1.09 9.07 14.03
CA GLU A 62 0.34 9.28 14.10
C GLU A 62 0.99 8.39 13.04
N LEU A 63 1.76 8.99 12.14
CA LEU A 63 2.46 8.30 11.05
C LEU A 63 3.95 8.61 11.11
N LEU A 64 4.78 7.58 11.21
CA LEU A 64 6.25 7.69 11.33
C LEU A 64 6.70 8.65 12.46
N GLY A 65 5.97 8.66 13.58
CA GLY A 65 6.25 9.51 14.75
C GLY A 65 5.71 10.94 14.66
N HIS A 66 4.96 11.28 13.59
CA HIS A 66 4.35 12.59 13.40
C HIS A 66 2.84 12.52 13.59
N ALA A 67 2.29 13.42 14.40
CA ALA A 67 0.84 13.58 14.49
C ALA A 67 0.33 14.22 13.19
N CYS A 68 -0.66 13.58 12.56
CA CYS A 68 -1.17 13.97 11.24
C CYS A 68 -2.66 14.27 11.29
N ARG A 69 -3.05 15.46 10.86
CA ARG A 69 -4.45 15.91 10.79
C ARG A 69 -4.80 16.54 9.45
N THR A 70 -3.90 17.32 8.90
CA THR A 70 -4.09 18.09 7.68
C THR A 70 -3.24 17.53 6.54
N GLU A 71 -3.53 17.96 5.31
CA GLU A 71 -2.73 17.62 4.14
C GLU A 71 -1.24 17.93 4.35
N ASP A 72 -0.93 19.09 4.94
CA ASP A 72 0.45 19.54 5.20
C ASP A 72 1.21 18.60 6.15
N ASP A 73 0.50 17.89 7.05
CA ASP A 73 1.11 16.91 7.96
C ASP A 73 1.46 15.61 7.21
N PHE A 74 0.60 15.17 6.30
CA PHE A 74 0.76 13.91 5.58
C PHE A 74 1.70 14.01 4.37
N ALA A 75 1.65 15.12 3.63
CA ALA A 75 2.37 15.28 2.36
C ALA A 75 3.88 14.96 2.46
N PRO A 76 4.64 15.41 3.49
CA PRO A 76 6.07 15.10 3.62
C PRO A 76 6.37 13.62 3.90
N LEU A 77 5.37 12.85 4.33
CA LEU A 77 5.52 11.46 4.74
C LEU A 77 5.17 10.47 3.62
N ARG A 78 4.39 10.89 2.60
CA ARG A 78 3.91 10.01 1.53
C ARG A 78 5.03 9.35 0.73
N GLY A 79 6.16 10.01 0.53
CA GLY A 79 7.32 9.40 -0.11
C GLY A 79 7.98 8.26 0.70
N LYS A 80 7.62 8.11 1.99
CA LYS A 80 8.12 7.05 2.88
C LYS A 80 7.10 5.94 3.13
N VAL A 81 5.90 6.08 2.62
CA VAL A 81 4.79 5.12 2.78
C VAL A 81 4.23 4.79 1.41
N GLY A 82 4.44 3.55 0.97
CA GLY A 82 3.88 3.08 -0.30
C GLY A 82 2.44 2.60 -0.10
N LEU A 83 1.54 2.94 -1.02
CA LEU A 83 0.17 2.42 -1.06
C LEU A 83 -0.04 1.65 -2.36
N LEU A 84 -0.32 0.35 -2.25
CA LEU A 84 -0.77 -0.48 -3.37
C LEU A 84 -2.30 -0.45 -3.41
N PHE A 85 -2.85 0.13 -4.46
CA PHE A 85 -4.31 0.18 -4.67
C PHE A 85 -4.87 -1.18 -5.07
N GLN A 86 -6.15 -1.41 -4.80
CA GLN A 86 -6.85 -2.63 -5.19
C GLN A 86 -6.90 -2.79 -6.72
N ASP A 87 -7.15 -1.71 -7.46
CA ASP A 87 -7.10 -1.69 -8.92
C ASP A 87 -5.77 -1.06 -9.36
N PRO A 88 -4.90 -1.79 -10.09
CA PRO A 88 -3.65 -1.23 -10.57
C PRO A 88 -3.85 -0.10 -11.60
N ASP A 89 -4.98 -0.04 -12.30
CA ASP A 89 -5.28 1.04 -13.24
C ASP A 89 -5.50 2.39 -12.53
N ASP A 90 -5.83 2.39 -11.23
CA ASP A 90 -5.89 3.60 -10.41
C ASP A 90 -4.50 4.12 -10.00
N GLN A 91 -3.44 3.31 -10.20
CA GLN A 91 -2.08 3.61 -9.75
C GLN A 91 -1.12 3.91 -10.90
N LEU A 92 -1.26 3.18 -12.02
CA LEU A 92 -0.35 3.27 -13.16
C LEU A 92 -0.74 4.43 -14.08
N ILE A 93 0.16 5.40 -14.24
CA ILE A 93 -0.09 6.65 -14.97
C ILE A 93 0.93 6.92 -16.09
N GLY A 94 2.06 6.21 -16.07
CA GLY A 94 3.11 6.32 -17.08
C GLY A 94 2.69 5.76 -18.45
N PRO A 95 3.18 6.31 -19.56
CA PRO A 95 2.94 5.75 -20.90
C PRO A 95 3.59 4.39 -21.09
N THR A 96 4.81 4.18 -20.56
CA THR A 96 5.53 2.91 -20.57
C THR A 96 5.77 2.41 -19.16
N VAL A 97 6.09 1.13 -19.01
CA VAL A 97 6.40 0.50 -17.72
C VAL A 97 7.56 1.20 -17.03
N LEU A 98 8.64 1.49 -17.76
CA LEU A 98 9.82 2.14 -17.19
C LEU A 98 9.50 3.56 -16.70
N GLU A 99 8.83 4.37 -17.53
CA GLU A 99 8.43 5.73 -17.16
C GLU A 99 7.49 5.75 -15.97
N ASP A 100 6.63 4.75 -15.81
CA ASP A 100 5.76 4.62 -14.64
C ASP A 100 6.56 4.34 -13.36
N VAL A 101 7.52 3.43 -13.42
CA VAL A 101 8.37 3.10 -12.25
C VAL A 101 9.32 4.26 -11.91
N GLU A 102 9.82 5.02 -12.89
CA GLU A 102 10.65 6.21 -12.68
C GLU A 102 9.89 7.38 -12.05
N PHE A 103 8.57 7.43 -12.23
CA PHE A 103 7.74 8.58 -11.83
C PHE A 103 7.87 8.92 -10.33
N GLY A 104 7.83 7.92 -9.46
CA GLY A 104 7.95 8.12 -8.01
C GLY A 104 9.30 8.73 -7.61
N PRO A 105 10.45 8.12 -7.98
CA PRO A 105 11.78 8.66 -7.74
C PRO A 105 11.98 10.09 -8.27
N LEU A 106 11.52 10.38 -9.48
CA LEU A 106 11.61 11.71 -10.08
C LEU A 106 10.84 12.76 -9.26
N ASN A 107 9.64 12.42 -8.79
CA ASN A 107 8.84 13.29 -7.92
C ASN A 107 9.49 13.50 -6.54
N LEU A 108 10.29 12.54 -6.08
CA LEU A 108 11.10 12.69 -4.86
C LEU A 108 12.38 13.53 -5.09
N GLY A 109 12.58 14.04 -6.30
CA GLY A 109 13.71 14.90 -6.64
C GLY A 109 15.02 14.17 -6.95
N TRP A 110 14.93 12.85 -7.27
CA TRP A 110 16.11 12.13 -7.75
C TRP A 110 16.49 12.62 -9.15
N ASP A 111 17.79 12.64 -9.46
CA ASP A 111 18.22 12.90 -10.83
C ASP A 111 17.80 11.77 -11.77
N ALA A 112 17.60 12.09 -13.06
CA ALA A 112 17.06 11.17 -14.05
C ALA A 112 17.90 9.89 -14.20
N HIS A 113 19.22 9.98 -14.13
CA HIS A 113 20.10 8.81 -14.26
C HIS A 113 19.91 7.84 -13.08
N ARG A 114 19.86 8.37 -11.86
CA ARG A 114 19.61 7.58 -10.65
C ARG A 114 18.21 6.96 -10.67
N ALA A 115 17.18 7.72 -11.06
CA ALA A 115 15.81 7.24 -11.16
C ALA A 115 15.70 6.09 -12.17
N HIS A 116 16.33 6.24 -13.34
CA HIS A 116 16.36 5.23 -14.39
C HIS A 116 16.99 3.91 -13.91
N HIS A 117 18.20 3.94 -13.37
CA HIS A 117 18.85 2.72 -12.87
C HIS A 117 18.06 2.05 -11.73
N ALA A 118 17.49 2.84 -10.82
CA ALA A 118 16.68 2.28 -9.74
C ALA A 118 15.38 1.63 -10.26
N ALA A 119 14.80 2.19 -11.33
CA ALA A 119 13.62 1.61 -11.98
C ALA A 119 13.97 0.29 -12.70
N ASP A 120 15.10 0.22 -13.40
CA ASP A 120 15.60 -1.02 -13.99
C ASP A 120 15.80 -2.10 -12.92
N ASP A 121 16.49 -1.77 -11.82
CA ASP A 121 16.70 -2.70 -10.69
C ASP A 121 15.37 -3.17 -10.07
N ALA A 122 14.39 -2.27 -9.96
CA ALA A 122 13.07 -2.62 -9.41
C ALA A 122 12.29 -3.54 -10.37
N LEU A 123 12.39 -3.31 -11.68
CA LEU A 123 11.81 -4.19 -12.70
C LEU A 123 12.47 -5.58 -12.71
N ASP A 124 13.78 -5.65 -12.51
CA ASP A 124 14.50 -6.92 -12.33
C ASP A 124 13.99 -7.66 -11.09
N GLN A 125 13.81 -6.98 -9.96
CA GLN A 125 13.30 -7.59 -8.71
C GLN A 125 11.91 -8.21 -8.90
N VAL A 126 11.03 -7.54 -9.63
CA VAL A 126 9.71 -8.09 -9.95
C VAL A 126 9.74 -9.00 -11.19
N GLY A 127 10.90 -9.16 -11.88
CA GLY A 127 11.21 -10.01 -13.02
C GLY A 127 10.47 -9.62 -14.29
N LEU A 128 10.30 -8.35 -14.49
CA LEU A 128 9.69 -7.76 -15.68
C LEU A 128 10.62 -6.81 -16.48
N PRO A 129 11.96 -7.01 -16.49
CA PRO A 129 12.85 -6.10 -17.22
C PRO A 129 12.56 -6.08 -18.72
N HIS A 130 12.08 -7.20 -19.27
CA HIS A 130 11.72 -7.33 -20.68
C HIS A 130 10.48 -6.52 -21.09
N LEU A 131 9.72 -5.99 -20.11
CA LEU A 131 8.54 -5.16 -20.33
C LEU A 131 8.82 -3.65 -20.20
N ALA A 132 10.04 -3.24 -19.87
CA ALA A 132 10.38 -1.84 -19.56
C ALA A 132 9.84 -0.82 -20.59
N GLN A 133 9.93 -1.14 -21.88
CA GLN A 133 9.47 -0.26 -22.98
C GLN A 133 8.04 -0.54 -23.42
N ARG A 134 7.32 -1.51 -22.79
CA ARG A 134 5.95 -1.82 -23.18
C ARG A 134 4.98 -0.76 -22.66
N PRO A 135 3.99 -0.35 -23.47
CA PRO A 135 2.90 0.51 -23.01
C PRO A 135 2.12 -0.13 -21.85
N VAL A 136 1.85 0.65 -20.77
CA VAL A 136 1.18 0.14 -19.57
C VAL A 136 -0.22 -0.46 -19.89
N HIS A 137 -0.93 0.11 -20.84
CA HIS A 137 -2.28 -0.36 -21.20
C HIS A 137 -2.30 -1.73 -21.90
N GLU A 138 -1.14 -2.23 -22.39
CA GLU A 138 -1.01 -3.56 -23.01
C GLU A 138 -0.70 -4.67 -22.00
N LEU A 139 -0.49 -4.33 -20.74
CA LEU A 139 -0.16 -5.30 -19.68
C LEU A 139 -1.38 -6.09 -19.24
N SER A 140 -1.17 -7.36 -18.91
CA SER A 140 -2.15 -8.16 -18.15
C SER A 140 -2.35 -7.60 -16.74
N GLY A 141 -3.45 -7.96 -16.07
CA GLY A 141 -3.71 -7.53 -14.70
C GLY A 141 -2.61 -7.93 -13.70
N GLY A 142 -2.03 -9.10 -13.86
CA GLY A 142 -0.90 -9.57 -13.04
C GLY A 142 0.38 -8.78 -13.29
N GLU A 143 0.71 -8.50 -14.55
CA GLU A 143 1.86 -7.65 -14.90
C GLU A 143 1.67 -6.23 -14.35
N LYS A 144 0.49 -5.63 -14.51
CA LYS A 144 0.16 -4.31 -13.93
C LYS A 144 0.37 -4.29 -12.42
N ARG A 145 -0.06 -5.34 -11.71
CA ARG A 145 0.12 -5.46 -10.26
C ARG A 145 1.59 -5.50 -9.86
N LEU A 146 2.41 -6.25 -10.59
CA LEU A 146 3.85 -6.33 -10.35
C LEU A 146 4.56 -5.00 -10.67
N VAL A 147 4.18 -4.31 -11.75
CA VAL A 147 4.70 -2.97 -12.09
C VAL A 147 4.33 -1.95 -11.02
N ALA A 148 3.07 -1.94 -10.57
CA ALA A 148 2.63 -1.08 -9.46
C ALA A 148 3.45 -1.33 -8.18
N LEU A 149 3.75 -2.59 -7.87
CA LEU A 149 4.60 -2.95 -6.74
C LEU A 149 6.05 -2.47 -6.95
N ALA A 150 6.62 -2.62 -8.15
CA ALA A 150 7.95 -2.09 -8.47
C ALA A 150 8.03 -0.58 -8.27
N GLY A 151 7.01 0.17 -8.75
CA GLY A 151 6.90 1.62 -8.57
C GLY A 151 6.84 2.08 -7.10
N LEU A 152 6.37 1.20 -6.20
CA LEU A 152 6.44 1.47 -4.75
C LEU A 152 7.81 1.13 -4.17
N LEU A 153 8.37 -0.02 -4.52
CA LEU A 153 9.62 -0.52 -3.95
C LEU A 153 10.83 0.32 -4.36
N VAL A 154 10.84 0.86 -5.58
CA VAL A 154 11.91 1.74 -6.08
C VAL A 154 12.12 2.97 -5.20
N MET A 155 11.05 3.49 -4.57
CA MET A 155 11.12 4.64 -3.65
C MET A 155 11.69 4.28 -2.28
N GLN A 156 11.98 3.00 -1.99
CA GLN A 156 12.50 2.51 -0.73
C GLN A 156 11.64 2.94 0.49
N PRO A 157 10.34 2.62 0.50
CA PRO A 157 9.46 3.06 1.56
C PRO A 157 9.82 2.43 2.91
N THR A 158 9.42 3.07 4.00
CA THR A 158 9.52 2.52 5.37
C THR A 158 8.37 1.56 5.68
N VAL A 159 7.21 1.82 5.10
CA VAL A 159 5.95 1.08 5.32
C VAL A 159 5.24 0.87 3.99
N LEU A 160 4.63 -0.29 3.82
CA LEU A 160 3.67 -0.55 2.73
C LEU A 160 2.24 -0.66 3.29
N LEU A 161 1.31 0.03 2.67
CA LEU A 161 -0.12 -0.17 2.81
C LEU A 161 -0.60 -0.94 1.58
N LEU A 162 -1.20 -2.12 1.77
CA LEU A 162 -1.56 -3.02 0.67
C LEU A 162 -3.07 -3.26 0.69
N ASP A 163 -3.77 -2.81 -0.37
CA ASP A 163 -5.21 -3.04 -0.52
C ASP A 163 -5.46 -4.23 -1.44
N GLU A 164 -5.90 -5.35 -0.87
CA GLU A 164 -6.21 -6.61 -1.57
C GLU A 164 -5.08 -7.00 -2.57
N PRO A 165 -3.83 -7.21 -2.10
CA PRO A 165 -2.66 -7.28 -2.98
C PRO A 165 -2.68 -8.43 -3.99
N THR A 166 -3.47 -9.47 -3.75
CA THR A 166 -3.50 -10.71 -4.54
C THR A 166 -4.85 -11.00 -5.18
N VAL A 167 -5.83 -10.08 -5.05
CA VAL A 167 -7.17 -10.30 -5.58
C VAL A 167 -7.16 -10.41 -7.12
N SER A 168 -7.91 -11.38 -7.66
CA SER A 168 -8.07 -11.62 -9.10
C SER A 168 -6.80 -11.99 -9.87
N LEU A 169 -5.78 -12.48 -9.17
CA LEU A 169 -4.52 -12.95 -9.75
C LEU A 169 -4.49 -14.47 -9.86
N ASP A 170 -3.72 -14.97 -10.83
CA ASP A 170 -3.37 -16.38 -10.92
C ASP A 170 -2.40 -16.80 -9.79
N ILE A 171 -2.23 -18.12 -9.63
CA ILE A 171 -1.42 -18.67 -8.54
C ILE A 171 0.06 -18.27 -8.67
N GLU A 172 0.61 -18.27 -9.89
CA GLU A 172 2.02 -17.97 -10.13
C GLU A 172 2.33 -16.50 -9.79
N THR A 173 1.50 -15.58 -10.26
CA THR A 173 1.61 -14.15 -9.95
C THR A 173 1.43 -13.89 -8.45
N THR A 174 0.47 -14.55 -7.82
CA THR A 174 0.22 -14.46 -6.37
C THR A 174 1.44 -14.92 -5.58
N ASP A 175 2.02 -16.06 -5.91
CA ASP A 175 3.23 -16.59 -5.26
C ASP A 175 4.41 -15.64 -5.43
N ARG A 176 4.56 -15.05 -6.61
CA ARG A 176 5.62 -14.07 -6.88
C ARG A 176 5.48 -12.81 -6.02
N ILE A 177 4.27 -12.25 -5.92
CA ILE A 177 4.00 -11.09 -5.06
C ILE A 177 4.36 -11.42 -3.60
N PHE A 178 3.96 -12.60 -3.09
CA PHE A 178 4.32 -13.00 -1.73
C PHE A 178 5.83 -13.11 -1.54
N GLN A 179 6.57 -13.69 -2.50
CA GLN A 179 8.02 -13.78 -2.44
C GLN A 179 8.67 -12.38 -2.37
N ILE A 180 8.24 -11.46 -3.22
CA ILE A 180 8.76 -10.08 -3.26
C ILE A 180 8.47 -9.37 -1.95
N LEU A 181 7.24 -9.42 -1.44
CA LEU A 181 6.83 -8.76 -0.21
C LEU A 181 7.57 -9.32 1.01
N LEU A 182 7.74 -10.64 1.09
CA LEU A 182 8.50 -11.27 2.19
C LEU A 182 10.00 -10.94 2.13
N ALA A 183 10.58 -10.91 0.92
CA ALA A 183 11.99 -10.58 0.72
C ALA A 183 12.30 -9.11 1.07
N SER A 184 11.33 -8.20 0.90
CA SER A 184 11.49 -6.77 1.19
C SER A 184 11.73 -6.47 2.67
N LYS A 185 11.28 -7.35 3.59
CA LYS A 185 11.32 -7.19 5.05
C LYS A 185 10.66 -5.90 5.58
N LEU A 186 9.85 -5.26 4.76
CA LEU A 186 9.15 -4.03 5.12
C LEU A 186 8.04 -4.30 6.14
N SER A 187 7.71 -3.28 6.93
CA SER A 187 6.50 -3.28 7.75
C SER A 187 5.30 -3.05 6.85
N MET A 188 4.19 -3.76 7.09
CA MET A 188 3.04 -3.73 6.20
C MET A 188 1.73 -3.62 6.97
N LEU A 189 0.81 -2.78 6.48
CA LEU A 189 -0.60 -2.83 6.84
C LEU A 189 -1.35 -3.39 5.62
N ILE A 190 -1.97 -4.55 5.79
CA ILE A 190 -2.55 -5.33 4.69
C ILE A 190 -4.07 -5.38 4.87
N ALA A 191 -4.82 -4.77 3.98
CA ALA A 191 -6.26 -4.93 3.92
C ALA A 191 -6.57 -6.11 3.00
N THR A 192 -7.22 -7.14 3.53
CA THR A 192 -7.56 -8.32 2.72
C THR A 192 -8.76 -9.08 3.27
N HIS A 193 -9.41 -9.85 2.42
CA HIS A 193 -10.37 -10.88 2.78
C HIS A 193 -9.89 -12.28 2.38
N ASP A 194 -8.70 -12.38 1.76
CA ASP A 194 -8.12 -13.63 1.29
C ASP A 194 -7.40 -14.37 2.43
N PRO A 195 -7.87 -15.59 2.82
CA PRO A 195 -7.22 -16.40 3.85
C PRO A 195 -5.76 -16.74 3.52
N LEU A 196 -5.42 -16.91 2.24
CA LEU A 196 -4.06 -17.24 1.81
C LEU A 196 -3.10 -16.07 2.10
N CYS A 197 -3.57 -14.85 1.85
CA CYS A 197 -2.81 -13.65 2.17
C CYS A 197 -2.59 -13.50 3.69
N LEU A 198 -3.61 -13.81 4.50
CA LEU A 198 -3.49 -13.82 5.97
C LEU A 198 -2.45 -14.84 6.44
N ASP A 199 -2.53 -16.07 5.94
CA ASP A 199 -1.64 -17.16 6.35
C ASP A 199 -0.19 -16.93 5.95
N ARG A 200 0.06 -16.43 4.74
CA ARG A 200 1.41 -16.33 4.17
C ARG A 200 2.14 -15.03 4.50
N LEU A 201 1.44 -13.91 4.62
CA LEU A 201 2.07 -12.60 4.84
C LEU A 201 1.95 -12.09 6.27
N ALA A 202 0.80 -12.25 6.93
CA ALA A 202 0.55 -11.60 8.20
C ALA A 202 1.38 -12.19 9.35
N THR A 203 1.91 -11.31 10.21
CA THR A 203 2.48 -11.69 11.51
C THR A 203 1.45 -11.53 12.63
N ARG A 204 0.44 -10.68 12.41
CA ARG A 204 -0.73 -10.46 13.28
C ARG A 204 -1.91 -10.07 12.41
N SER A 205 -3.12 -10.42 12.82
CA SER A 205 -4.34 -10.00 12.13
C SER A 205 -5.34 -9.40 13.12
N VAL A 206 -6.16 -8.48 12.62
CA VAL A 206 -7.30 -7.88 13.33
C VAL A 206 -8.52 -7.84 12.40
N ARG A 207 -9.70 -7.89 12.98
CA ARG A 207 -10.95 -7.88 12.22
C ARG A 207 -11.57 -6.49 12.19
N LEU A 208 -11.92 -6.01 10.99
CA LEU A 208 -12.72 -4.81 10.80
C LEU A 208 -14.16 -5.19 10.49
N GLU A 209 -15.06 -4.83 11.39
CA GLU A 209 -16.49 -5.10 11.24
C GLU A 209 -17.30 -3.92 11.78
N HIS A 210 -18.31 -3.48 11.03
CA HIS A 210 -19.13 -2.30 11.38
C HIS A 210 -18.32 -1.04 11.73
N GLY A 211 -17.15 -0.87 11.10
CA GLY A 211 -16.26 0.26 11.31
C GLY A 211 -15.42 0.19 12.59
N ILE A 212 -15.47 -0.91 13.32
CA ILE A 212 -14.72 -1.17 14.55
C ILE A 212 -13.67 -2.24 14.31
N ILE A 213 -12.50 -2.08 14.89
CA ILE A 213 -11.42 -3.06 14.86
C ILE A 213 -11.44 -3.87 16.15
N THR A 214 -11.38 -5.19 15.99
CA THR A 214 -11.26 -6.16 17.10
C THR A 214 -10.12 -7.14 16.83
N ASP A 215 -9.54 -7.69 17.89
CA ASP A 215 -8.53 -8.76 17.81
C ASP A 215 -9.14 -10.09 17.35
#